data_a71b358fbf4ad6e086459f75031591c0
#
_entry.id   a71b358fbf4ad6e086459f75031591c0
#
_cell.length_a   1.000
_cell.length_b   1.000
_cell.length_c   1.000
_cell.angle_alpha   90.00
_cell.angle_beta   90.00
_cell.angle_gamma   90.00
#
_symmetry.space_group_name_H-M   'P 1'
#
loop_
_entity.id
_entity.type
_entity.pdbx_description
1 polymer ?
#
loop_
_entity_poly.entity_id
_entity_poly.type
_entity_poly.pdbx_seq_one_letter_code
_entity_poly.pdbx_strand_id
1 'polypeptide(L)'
;MEKIIDPLSDLGFKLLFGREKISEPVLKDLLNALLCGSEGFEEITSVKYLNNERSAEWKDGKSIRYDILCQTESKHRFIVEMQKASQPKFIDRATFYVARGIAEQGHRGKKDGEREWDYELEPVIGVFICNSYVRGLEKKPIVRASTLDEDSFKPIGMKTRYVFVQLPAFKKTEDECENLDDQWIYNIKNMGIRQEVAFRQNSEVFKRLAEVANVATLTPEQRYHYEADVKIVRDTLNQIRGAYQDGEENGEKRGLEKGRAEGEQIERRKSIRMMLSFGIRPEQIAKEYGISVTEVAHIAESDL
;
A
#
# COMPACT_ATOMS: atom_id res chain seq x y z
N MET A 1 -5.04 -22.34 -22.35
CA MET A 1 -5.51 -21.75 -21.08
C MET A 1 -6.05 -20.36 -21.38
N GLU A 2 -7.19 -20.02 -20.84
CA GLU A 2 -7.72 -18.67 -20.89
C GLU A 2 -6.80 -17.73 -20.13
N LYS A 3 -6.49 -16.59 -20.72
CA LYS A 3 -5.61 -15.61 -20.08
C LYS A 3 -6.46 -14.67 -19.20
N ILE A 4 -6.11 -14.56 -17.94
CA ILE A 4 -6.85 -13.78 -16.94
C ILE A 4 -6.20 -12.40 -16.76
N ILE A 5 -7.04 -11.37 -16.69
CA ILE A 5 -6.61 -9.99 -16.43
C ILE A 5 -5.99 -9.91 -15.03
N ASP A 6 -4.80 -9.32 -14.96
CA ASP A 6 -4.11 -9.07 -13.68
C ASP A 6 -4.66 -7.81 -13.01
N PRO A 7 -5.31 -7.92 -11.83
CA PRO A 7 -5.84 -6.78 -11.12
C PRO A 7 -4.76 -5.83 -10.56
N LEU A 8 -3.51 -6.29 -10.51
CA LEU A 8 -2.40 -5.46 -10.04
C LEU A 8 -1.86 -4.52 -11.12
N SER A 9 -2.33 -4.63 -12.37
CA SER A 9 -2.07 -3.64 -13.39
C SER A 9 -3.11 -2.50 -13.35
N ASP A 10 -2.71 -1.29 -13.73
CA ASP A 10 -3.59 -0.10 -13.68
C ASP A 10 -4.82 -0.26 -14.56
N LEU A 11 -4.57 -0.64 -15.81
CA LEU A 11 -5.65 -0.89 -16.76
C LEU A 11 -6.42 -2.14 -16.39
N GLY A 12 -5.75 -3.20 -15.89
CA GLY A 12 -6.41 -4.42 -15.43
C GLY A 12 -7.40 -4.14 -14.30
N PHE A 13 -7.01 -3.35 -13.30
CA PHE A 13 -7.90 -2.94 -12.21
C PHE A 13 -9.15 -2.22 -12.74
N LYS A 14 -8.94 -1.24 -13.63
CA LYS A 14 -10.04 -0.49 -14.26
C LYS A 14 -10.94 -1.37 -15.14
N LEU A 15 -10.37 -2.34 -15.85
CA LEU A 15 -11.13 -3.29 -16.66
C LEU A 15 -11.96 -4.26 -15.81
N LEU A 16 -11.47 -4.65 -14.62
CA LEU A 16 -12.19 -5.55 -13.72
C LEU A 16 -13.28 -4.83 -12.93
N PHE A 17 -13.00 -3.64 -12.42
CA PHE A 17 -13.84 -2.97 -11.43
C PHE A 17 -14.44 -1.64 -11.90
N GLY A 18 -13.98 -1.06 -13.02
CA GLY A 18 -14.34 0.29 -13.46
C GLY A 18 -15.34 0.36 -14.64
N ARG A 19 -15.79 -0.76 -15.19
CA ARG A 19 -16.75 -0.78 -16.31
C ARG A 19 -18.18 -0.79 -15.82
N GLU A 20 -18.87 0.36 -15.86
CA GLU A 20 -20.15 0.64 -15.23
C GLU A 20 -21.17 -0.53 -15.30
N LYS A 21 -21.51 -1.01 -16.50
CA LYS A 21 -22.53 -2.06 -16.68
C LYS A 21 -22.03 -3.49 -16.45
N ILE A 22 -20.72 -3.69 -16.50
CA ILE A 22 -20.10 -5.02 -16.49
C ILE A 22 -19.57 -5.35 -15.10
N SER A 23 -18.91 -4.37 -14.46
CA SER A 23 -18.18 -4.54 -13.22
C SER A 23 -18.99 -4.20 -11.97
N GLU A 24 -20.16 -3.62 -12.11
CA GLU A 24 -20.99 -3.18 -10.96
C GLU A 24 -21.24 -4.27 -9.94
N PRO A 25 -21.68 -5.50 -10.30
CA PRO A 25 -21.90 -6.56 -9.33
C PRO A 25 -20.61 -7.00 -8.61
N VAL A 26 -19.49 -7.01 -9.36
CA VAL A 26 -18.16 -7.40 -8.87
C VAL A 26 -17.61 -6.35 -7.90
N LEU A 27 -17.69 -5.06 -8.25
CA LEU A 27 -17.26 -3.95 -7.39
C LEU A 27 -18.10 -3.86 -6.11
N LYS A 28 -19.42 -3.98 -6.24
CA LYS A 28 -20.35 -3.96 -5.12
C LYS A 28 -20.02 -5.05 -4.09
N ASP A 29 -19.82 -6.27 -4.52
CA ASP A 29 -19.50 -7.41 -3.65
C ASP A 29 -18.13 -7.23 -2.98
N LEU A 30 -17.11 -6.76 -3.71
CA LEU A 30 -15.81 -6.40 -3.14
C LEU A 30 -15.94 -5.35 -2.04
N LEU A 31 -16.70 -4.27 -2.27
CA LEU A 31 -16.90 -3.21 -1.27
C LEU A 31 -17.62 -3.74 -0.05
N ASN A 32 -18.67 -4.55 -0.22
CA ASN A 32 -19.38 -5.20 0.88
C ASN A 32 -18.44 -6.09 1.71
N ALA A 33 -17.61 -6.90 1.07
CA ALA A 33 -16.64 -7.76 1.74
C ALA A 33 -15.64 -6.95 2.58
N LEU A 34 -15.04 -5.90 2.00
CA LEU A 34 -14.03 -5.10 2.67
C LEU A 34 -14.58 -4.23 3.81
N LEU A 35 -15.86 -3.87 3.77
CA LEU A 35 -16.52 -3.03 4.76
C LEU A 35 -17.26 -3.82 5.82
N CYS A 36 -17.54 -5.09 5.60
CA CYS A 36 -18.19 -5.97 6.57
C CYS A 36 -17.46 -5.91 7.93
N GLY A 37 -18.22 -5.76 9.02
CA GLY A 37 -17.69 -5.58 10.36
C GLY A 37 -17.21 -4.16 10.69
N SER A 38 -17.36 -3.20 9.77
CA SER A 38 -17.16 -1.78 10.07
C SER A 38 -18.37 -1.23 10.82
N GLU A 39 -18.13 -0.39 11.84
CA GLU A 39 -19.23 0.25 12.60
C GLU A 39 -20.10 1.11 11.68
N GLY A 40 -21.43 0.98 11.80
CA GLY A 40 -22.40 1.70 10.96
C GLY A 40 -22.31 1.35 9.48
N PHE A 41 -21.79 0.17 9.13
CA PHE A 41 -21.84 -0.33 7.78
C PHE A 41 -23.25 -0.81 7.42
N GLU A 42 -23.74 -0.32 6.27
CA GLU A 42 -24.97 -0.79 5.65
C GLU A 42 -24.61 -1.54 4.36
N GLU A 43 -25.31 -2.64 4.10
CA GLU A 43 -25.08 -3.42 2.88
C GLU A 43 -25.34 -2.57 1.64
N ILE A 44 -24.38 -2.54 0.74
CA ILE A 44 -24.45 -1.84 -0.53
C ILE A 44 -25.27 -2.69 -1.50
N THR A 45 -26.42 -2.19 -1.95
CA THR A 45 -27.30 -2.89 -2.90
C THR A 45 -27.02 -2.50 -4.35
N SER A 46 -26.55 -1.28 -4.59
CA SER A 46 -26.15 -0.80 -5.92
C SER A 46 -25.00 0.21 -5.86
N VAL A 47 -24.27 0.35 -6.96
CA VAL A 47 -23.25 1.39 -7.14
C VAL A 47 -23.41 2.09 -8.47
N LYS A 48 -23.37 3.42 -8.45
CA LYS A 48 -23.34 4.27 -9.63
C LYS A 48 -21.93 4.84 -9.83
N TYR A 49 -21.35 4.61 -10.99
CA TYR A 49 -20.05 5.19 -11.33
C TYR A 49 -20.18 6.71 -11.57
N LEU A 50 -19.20 7.45 -11.07
CA LEU A 50 -19.10 8.88 -11.24
C LEU A 50 -17.88 9.22 -12.11
N ASN A 51 -17.84 10.45 -12.65
CA ASN A 51 -16.64 10.93 -13.33
C ASN A 51 -15.46 10.91 -12.35
N ASN A 52 -14.40 10.21 -12.71
CA ASN A 52 -13.20 10.00 -11.88
C ASN A 52 -12.10 11.05 -12.11
N GLU A 53 -12.29 11.96 -13.08
CA GLU A 53 -11.34 13.06 -13.34
C GLU A 53 -11.76 14.32 -12.59
N ARG A 54 -10.79 14.94 -11.93
CA ARG A 54 -10.94 16.20 -11.21
C ARG A 54 -9.92 17.19 -11.71
N SER A 55 -10.39 18.27 -12.33
CA SER A 55 -9.56 19.38 -12.74
C SER A 55 -8.96 20.08 -11.52
N ALA A 56 -7.78 20.67 -11.70
CA ALA A 56 -7.23 21.57 -10.70
C ALA A 56 -8.15 22.79 -10.54
N GLU A 57 -8.48 23.14 -9.30
CA GLU A 57 -9.27 24.35 -9.01
C GLU A 57 -8.42 25.63 -9.08
N TRP A 58 -7.12 25.49 -8.93
CA TRP A 58 -6.14 26.57 -8.93
C TRP A 58 -5.22 26.43 -10.14
N LYS A 59 -4.76 27.54 -10.66
CA LYS A 59 -3.90 27.60 -11.86
C LYS A 59 -2.66 26.70 -11.78
N ASP A 60 -2.13 26.46 -10.56
CA ASP A 60 -0.97 25.61 -10.28
C ASP A 60 -1.34 24.33 -9.49
N GLY A 61 -2.62 24.03 -9.36
CA GLY A 61 -3.10 22.85 -8.65
C GLY A 61 -2.91 21.57 -9.45
N LYS A 62 -2.77 20.43 -8.74
CA LYS A 62 -2.71 19.12 -9.39
C LYS A 62 -4.13 18.64 -9.72
N SER A 63 -4.34 18.25 -10.96
CA SER A 63 -5.51 17.44 -11.34
C SER A 63 -5.41 16.06 -10.66
N ILE A 64 -6.55 15.53 -10.24
CA ILE A 64 -6.66 14.19 -9.67
C ILE A 64 -7.46 13.34 -10.63
N ARG A 65 -6.96 12.13 -10.87
CA ARG A 65 -7.74 11.08 -11.54
C ARG A 65 -7.79 9.89 -10.57
N TYR A 66 -8.98 9.59 -10.08
CA TYR A 66 -9.22 8.39 -9.30
C TYR A 66 -9.26 7.17 -10.22
N ASP A 67 -8.82 6.01 -9.73
CA ASP A 67 -8.99 4.79 -10.51
C ASP A 67 -10.47 4.47 -10.69
N ILE A 68 -11.23 4.48 -9.59
CA ILE A 68 -12.68 4.34 -9.60
C ILE A 68 -13.28 5.33 -8.60
N LEU A 69 -14.33 6.02 -9.03
CA LEU A 69 -15.20 6.82 -8.18
C LEU A 69 -16.63 6.36 -8.37
N CYS A 70 -17.29 5.96 -7.30
CA CYS A 70 -18.69 5.55 -7.35
C CYS A 70 -19.48 6.05 -6.13
N GLN A 71 -20.78 5.95 -6.20
CA GLN A 71 -21.73 6.34 -5.16
C GLN A 71 -22.78 5.24 -4.99
N THR A 72 -23.14 4.96 -3.75
CA THR A 72 -24.19 3.99 -3.41
C THR A 72 -25.56 4.67 -3.39
N GLU A 73 -26.62 3.88 -3.27
CA GLU A 73 -28.01 4.35 -3.07
C GLU A 73 -28.18 5.21 -1.81
N SER A 74 -27.44 4.89 -0.74
CA SER A 74 -27.37 5.70 0.50
C SER A 74 -26.48 6.94 0.39
N LYS A 75 -26.08 7.29 -0.84
CA LYS A 75 -25.23 8.44 -1.20
C LYS A 75 -23.81 8.40 -0.66
N HIS A 76 -23.33 7.27 -0.13
CA HIS A 76 -21.94 7.13 0.24
C HIS A 76 -21.07 7.11 -1.03
N ARG A 77 -19.97 7.90 -1.02
CA ARG A 77 -19.01 7.97 -2.12
C ARG A 77 -17.81 7.10 -1.83
N PHE A 78 -17.40 6.32 -2.80
CA PHE A 78 -16.22 5.47 -2.72
C PHE A 78 -15.17 5.92 -3.73
N ILE A 79 -13.97 6.16 -3.22
CA ILE A 79 -12.74 6.32 -4.00
C ILE A 79 -11.99 5.00 -3.86
N VAL A 80 -11.87 4.25 -4.95
CA VAL A 80 -11.18 2.94 -4.94
C VAL A 80 -9.92 3.06 -5.79
N GLU A 81 -8.78 2.76 -5.17
CA GLU A 81 -7.45 2.94 -5.76
C GLU A 81 -6.62 1.66 -5.65
N MET A 82 -5.89 1.33 -6.73
CA MET A 82 -4.89 0.27 -6.74
C MET A 82 -3.48 0.88 -6.66
N GLN A 83 -2.77 0.57 -5.59
CA GLN A 83 -1.41 1.04 -5.37
C GLN A 83 -0.39 -0.08 -5.63
N LYS A 84 0.34 0.00 -6.75
CA LYS A 84 1.26 -1.03 -7.24
C LYS A 84 2.53 -1.18 -6.39
N ALA A 85 3.11 -0.06 -5.98
CA ALA A 85 4.39 0.00 -5.28
C ALA A 85 4.33 0.91 -4.06
N SER A 86 5.25 0.71 -3.12
CA SER A 86 5.38 1.58 -1.96
C SER A 86 5.65 3.02 -2.39
N GLN A 87 4.91 3.95 -1.82
CA GLN A 87 5.10 5.38 -2.03
C GLN A 87 5.38 6.06 -0.69
N PRO A 88 6.39 6.93 -0.63
CA PRO A 88 6.55 7.83 0.50
C PRO A 88 5.29 8.69 0.66
N LYS A 89 4.87 8.93 1.90
CA LYS A 89 3.70 9.77 2.22
C LYS A 89 2.38 9.31 1.60
N PHE A 90 2.19 7.98 1.48
CA PHE A 90 0.97 7.45 0.89
C PHE A 90 -0.28 7.77 1.73
N ILE A 91 -0.17 7.80 3.07
CA ILE A 91 -1.27 8.21 3.96
C ILE A 91 -1.69 9.65 3.67
N ASP A 92 -0.72 10.58 3.47
CA ASP A 92 -1.02 11.96 3.11
C ASP A 92 -1.79 12.04 1.79
N ARG A 93 -1.38 11.25 0.79
CA ARG A 93 -2.09 11.17 -0.50
C ARG A 93 -3.51 10.62 -0.34
N ALA A 94 -3.70 9.55 0.43
CA ALA A 94 -5.01 8.97 0.70
C ALA A 94 -5.91 9.99 1.42
N THR A 95 -5.36 10.70 2.41
CA THR A 95 -6.05 11.78 3.12
C THR A 95 -6.46 12.91 2.17
N PHE A 96 -5.54 13.33 1.30
CA PHE A 96 -5.82 14.38 0.32
C PHE A 96 -6.93 13.98 -0.65
N TYR A 97 -6.98 12.72 -1.10
CA TYR A 97 -8.02 12.20 -1.99
C TYR A 97 -9.40 12.23 -1.33
N VAL A 98 -9.50 11.72 -0.11
CA VAL A 98 -10.76 11.70 0.65
C VAL A 98 -11.20 13.12 1.00
N ALA A 99 -10.29 13.98 1.47
CA ALA A 99 -10.58 15.39 1.78
C ALA A 99 -11.08 16.14 0.54
N ARG A 100 -10.50 15.88 -0.64
CA ARG A 100 -10.97 16.44 -1.90
C ARG A 100 -12.39 16.01 -2.22
N GLY A 101 -12.72 14.72 -2.05
CA GLY A 101 -14.08 14.20 -2.25
C GLY A 101 -15.12 14.83 -1.31
N ILE A 102 -14.71 15.25 -0.11
CA ILE A 102 -15.54 16.04 0.82
C ILE A 102 -15.67 17.48 0.33
N ALA A 103 -14.55 18.15 0.02
CA ALA A 103 -14.53 19.57 -0.37
C ALA A 103 -15.37 19.85 -1.62
N GLU A 104 -15.37 18.93 -2.59
CA GLU A 104 -16.17 19.05 -3.82
C GLU A 104 -17.67 19.10 -3.58
N GLN A 105 -18.15 18.70 -2.43
CA GLN A 105 -19.58 18.79 -2.11
C GLN A 105 -20.01 20.22 -1.80
N GLY A 106 -19.10 21.05 -1.30
CA GLY A 106 -19.34 22.47 -1.08
C GLY A 106 -19.50 23.31 -2.35
N HIS A 107 -19.09 22.79 -3.50
CA HIS A 107 -19.20 23.47 -4.80
C HIS A 107 -20.51 23.12 -5.55
N ARG A 108 -21.45 22.43 -4.96
CA ARG A 108 -22.80 22.25 -5.48
C ARG A 108 -23.54 23.58 -5.40
N GLY A 109 -23.17 24.50 -6.34
CA GLY A 109 -23.73 25.82 -6.43
C GLY A 109 -25.24 25.80 -6.60
N LYS A 110 -25.89 26.90 -6.19
CA LYS A 110 -27.31 27.16 -6.41
C LYS A 110 -27.70 26.87 -7.86
N LYS A 111 -28.38 25.76 -8.11
CA LYS A 111 -29.27 25.71 -9.27
C LYS A 111 -30.51 26.48 -8.89
N ASP A 112 -31.00 27.32 -9.82
CA ASP A 112 -32.16 28.18 -9.60
C ASP A 112 -33.26 27.49 -8.79
N GLY A 113 -33.53 27.98 -7.56
CA GLY A 113 -34.60 27.52 -6.69
C GLY A 113 -34.24 26.48 -5.63
N GLU A 114 -33.00 26.02 -5.54
CA GLU A 114 -32.57 25.10 -4.47
C GLU A 114 -32.15 25.87 -3.19
N ARG A 115 -32.39 25.22 -2.03
CA ARG A 115 -31.98 25.71 -0.69
C ARG A 115 -30.48 26.03 -0.67
N GLU A 116 -30.14 27.02 0.11
CA GLU A 116 -28.76 27.27 0.47
C GLU A 116 -28.13 26.02 1.08
N TRP A 117 -26.89 25.66 0.69
CA TRP A 117 -26.18 24.49 1.23
C TRP A 117 -26.02 24.63 2.76
N ASP A 118 -26.52 23.66 3.51
CA ASP A 118 -26.60 23.65 4.96
C ASP A 118 -25.46 22.84 5.64
N TYR A 119 -24.36 22.60 4.91
CA TYR A 119 -23.22 21.77 5.35
C TYR A 119 -23.52 20.28 5.54
N GLU A 120 -24.64 19.77 5.02
CA GLU A 120 -24.88 18.35 4.98
C GLU A 120 -23.92 17.67 4.01
N LEU A 121 -23.02 16.80 4.54
CA LEU A 121 -22.03 16.07 3.78
C LEU A 121 -22.44 14.61 3.61
N GLU A 122 -22.27 14.10 2.39
CA GLU A 122 -22.30 12.66 2.11
C GLU A 122 -20.98 12.05 2.55
N PRO A 123 -20.97 10.83 3.17
CA PRO A 123 -19.73 10.15 3.53
C PRO A 123 -18.84 9.88 2.30
N VAL A 124 -17.52 10.01 2.49
CA VAL A 124 -16.50 9.65 1.50
C VAL A 124 -15.60 8.58 2.10
N ILE A 125 -15.56 7.43 1.46
CA ILE A 125 -14.78 6.27 1.87
C ILE A 125 -13.67 6.04 0.85
N GLY A 126 -12.40 6.11 1.29
CA GLY A 126 -11.25 5.72 0.49
C GLY A 126 -10.93 4.24 0.71
N VAL A 127 -10.92 3.44 -0.36
CA VAL A 127 -10.51 2.04 -0.37
C VAL A 127 -9.22 1.94 -1.17
N PHE A 128 -8.13 1.61 -0.51
CA PHE A 128 -6.79 1.58 -1.07
C PHE A 128 -6.25 0.16 -1.05
N ILE A 129 -6.17 -0.49 -2.22
CA ILE A 129 -5.62 -1.84 -2.36
C ILE A 129 -4.13 -1.69 -2.66
N CYS A 130 -3.27 -2.13 -1.72
CA CYS A 130 -1.85 -1.86 -1.74
C CYS A 130 -1.05 -3.15 -1.96
N ASN A 131 -0.28 -3.23 -3.05
CA ASN A 131 0.68 -4.32 -3.29
C ASN A 131 2.01 -4.12 -2.54
N SER A 132 1.97 -3.34 -1.46
CA SER A 132 3.10 -3.09 -0.55
C SER A 132 2.57 -2.77 0.83
N TYR A 133 3.45 -2.87 1.85
CA TYR A 133 3.12 -2.33 3.16
C TYR A 133 3.03 -0.80 3.13
N VAL A 134 2.02 -0.25 3.78
CA VAL A 134 1.86 1.19 3.96
C VAL A 134 2.64 1.63 5.20
N ARG A 135 3.61 2.51 5.00
CA ARG A 135 4.43 3.02 6.11
C ARG A 135 3.55 3.77 7.12
N GLY A 136 3.69 3.43 8.41
CA GLY A 136 2.92 4.02 9.50
C GLY A 136 1.65 3.26 9.85
N LEU A 137 1.28 2.22 9.10
CA LEU A 137 0.16 1.33 9.46
C LEU A 137 0.66 -0.01 10.03
N GLU A 138 -0.20 -0.63 10.83
CA GLU A 138 0.00 -2.00 11.29
C GLU A 138 0.07 -2.96 10.09
N LYS A 139 0.97 -3.95 10.15
CA LYS A 139 1.16 -4.96 9.10
C LYS A 139 0.10 -6.06 9.18
N LYS A 140 -1.14 -5.72 8.91
CA LYS A 140 -2.28 -6.66 8.82
C LYS A 140 -3.00 -6.51 7.47
N PRO A 141 -3.75 -7.53 7.02
CA PRO A 141 -4.37 -7.53 5.68
C PRO A 141 -5.30 -6.35 5.44
N ILE A 142 -6.14 -6.01 6.41
CA ILE A 142 -7.07 -4.88 6.31
C ILE A 142 -6.85 -3.95 7.51
N VAL A 143 -6.60 -2.66 7.24
CA VAL A 143 -6.60 -1.59 8.24
C VAL A 143 -7.75 -0.66 7.93
N ARG A 144 -8.65 -0.48 8.90
CA ARG A 144 -9.77 0.46 8.80
C ARG A 144 -9.51 1.64 9.74
N ALA A 145 -9.71 2.85 9.24
CA ALA A 145 -9.53 4.08 10.00
C ALA A 145 -10.71 5.03 9.78
N SER A 146 -11.08 5.75 10.82
CA SER A 146 -12.13 6.78 10.81
C SER A 146 -11.79 7.88 11.81
N THR A 147 -12.56 8.96 11.81
CA THR A 147 -12.43 10.04 12.79
C THR A 147 -13.09 9.62 14.11
N LEU A 148 -12.31 9.66 15.19
CA LEU A 148 -12.72 9.26 16.53
C LEU A 148 -12.52 10.41 17.53
N ASP A 149 -13.33 10.44 18.56
CA ASP A 149 -13.05 11.19 19.78
C ASP A 149 -11.83 10.59 20.50
N GLU A 150 -10.85 11.40 20.85
CA GLU A 150 -9.56 10.92 21.37
C GLU A 150 -9.66 10.30 22.78
N ASP A 151 -10.67 10.70 23.57
CA ASP A 151 -10.85 10.21 24.94
C ASP A 151 -11.75 8.98 25.00
N SER A 152 -12.85 9.00 24.26
CA SER A 152 -13.86 7.92 24.28
C SER A 152 -13.67 6.87 23.19
N PHE A 153 -12.83 7.12 22.19
CA PHE A 153 -12.64 6.32 20.98
C PHE A 153 -13.93 6.06 20.20
N LYS A 154 -14.95 6.89 20.39
CA LYS A 154 -16.21 6.79 19.65
C LYS A 154 -16.14 7.56 18.33
N PRO A 155 -16.75 7.05 17.25
CA PRO A 155 -16.79 7.74 15.97
C PRO A 155 -17.46 9.10 16.04
N ILE A 156 -16.85 10.09 15.38
CA ILE A 156 -17.43 11.44 15.24
C ILE A 156 -17.87 11.63 13.79
N GLY A 157 -19.19 11.74 13.58
CA GLY A 157 -19.81 12.16 12.33
C GLY A 157 -19.61 11.25 11.12
N MET A 158 -18.69 10.32 11.16
CA MET A 158 -18.41 9.23 10.19
C MET A 158 -18.42 9.64 8.70
N LYS A 159 -18.06 10.91 8.40
CA LYS A 159 -18.07 11.45 7.02
C LYS A 159 -16.81 11.07 6.22
N THR A 160 -15.74 10.63 6.90
CA THR A 160 -14.50 10.17 6.27
C THR A 160 -14.11 8.79 6.81
N ARG A 161 -13.79 7.87 5.91
CA ARG A 161 -13.25 6.54 6.23
C ARG A 161 -12.14 6.17 5.28
N TYR A 162 -11.24 5.33 5.79
CA TYR A 162 -10.14 4.77 5.04
C TYR A 162 -10.10 3.26 5.25
N VAL A 163 -9.98 2.52 4.18
CA VAL A 163 -9.76 1.07 4.19
C VAL A 163 -8.48 0.80 3.39
N PHE A 164 -7.44 0.35 4.07
CA PHE A 164 -6.19 -0.04 3.44
C PHE A 164 -6.12 -1.56 3.41
N VAL A 165 -6.05 -2.14 2.22
CA VAL A 165 -5.85 -3.57 2.01
C VAL A 165 -4.39 -3.80 1.66
N GLN A 166 -3.61 -4.40 2.57
CA GLN A 166 -2.18 -4.64 2.39
C GLN A 166 -1.96 -6.08 1.93
N LEU A 167 -1.89 -6.30 0.62
CA LEU A 167 -1.75 -7.64 0.03
C LEU A 167 -0.53 -8.43 0.56
N PRO A 168 0.65 -7.82 0.84
CA PRO A 168 1.78 -8.57 1.41
C PRO A 168 1.54 -9.10 2.81
N ALA A 169 0.61 -8.51 3.58
CA ALA A 169 0.26 -9.00 4.92
C ALA A 169 -0.64 -10.24 4.89
N PHE A 170 -1.36 -10.45 3.78
CA PHE A 170 -2.22 -11.61 3.60
C PHE A 170 -1.38 -12.85 3.26
N LYS A 171 -1.45 -13.88 4.10
CA LYS A 171 -0.64 -15.11 3.98
C LYS A 171 -1.47 -16.38 3.83
N LYS A 172 -2.80 -16.28 3.91
CA LYS A 172 -3.70 -17.43 3.81
C LYS A 172 -3.59 -18.11 2.46
N THR A 173 -3.63 -19.43 2.48
CA THR A 173 -3.83 -20.27 1.31
C THR A 173 -5.30 -20.24 0.88
N GLU A 174 -5.62 -20.83 -0.27
CA GLU A 174 -6.99 -20.89 -0.78
C GLU A 174 -7.94 -21.58 0.19
N ASP A 175 -7.51 -22.70 0.76
CA ASP A 175 -8.29 -23.53 1.70
C ASP A 175 -8.51 -22.85 3.06
N GLU A 176 -7.68 -21.87 3.42
CA GLU A 176 -7.80 -21.10 4.65
C GLU A 176 -8.69 -19.85 4.51
N CYS A 177 -9.20 -19.57 3.31
CA CYS A 177 -10.06 -18.40 3.04
C CYS A 177 -11.52 -18.74 3.36
N GLU A 178 -11.92 -18.58 4.63
CA GLU A 178 -13.27 -18.87 5.10
C GLU A 178 -14.26 -17.73 4.83
N ASN A 179 -13.79 -16.48 4.94
CA ASN A 179 -14.62 -15.29 4.81
C ASN A 179 -14.52 -14.68 3.41
N LEU A 180 -15.53 -13.88 3.04
CA LEU A 180 -15.61 -13.24 1.72
C LEU A 180 -14.47 -12.23 1.50
N ASP A 181 -14.06 -11.49 2.52
CA ASP A 181 -12.91 -10.58 2.45
C ASP A 181 -11.59 -11.32 2.19
N ASP A 182 -11.35 -12.47 2.84
CA ASP A 182 -10.21 -13.35 2.55
C ASP A 182 -10.22 -13.82 1.09
N GLN A 183 -11.37 -14.27 0.59
CA GLN A 183 -11.53 -14.76 -0.78
C GLN A 183 -11.27 -13.66 -1.81
N TRP A 184 -11.72 -12.43 -1.53
CA TRP A 184 -11.44 -11.28 -2.39
C TRP A 184 -9.96 -10.90 -2.38
N ILE A 185 -9.34 -10.82 -1.20
CA ILE A 185 -7.91 -10.49 -1.08
C ILE A 185 -7.07 -11.56 -1.77
N TYR A 186 -7.43 -12.84 -1.60
CA TYR A 186 -6.77 -13.97 -2.26
C TYR A 186 -6.82 -13.84 -3.79
N ASN A 187 -8.02 -13.59 -4.35
CA ASN A 187 -8.18 -13.42 -5.79
C ASN A 187 -7.38 -12.22 -6.32
N ILE A 188 -7.52 -11.04 -5.70
CA ILE A 188 -6.78 -9.83 -6.12
C ILE A 188 -5.27 -10.08 -6.11
N LYS A 189 -4.76 -10.78 -5.10
CA LYS A 189 -3.33 -11.06 -4.95
C LYS A 189 -2.81 -12.09 -5.96
N ASN A 190 -3.59 -13.12 -6.29
CA ASN A 190 -3.08 -14.32 -6.94
C ASN A 190 -3.59 -14.56 -8.36
N MET A 191 -4.79 -14.05 -8.74
CA MET A 191 -5.41 -14.42 -10.02
C MET A 191 -4.56 -14.05 -11.25
N GLY A 192 -3.84 -12.94 -11.21
CA GLY A 192 -2.94 -12.53 -12.30
C GLY A 192 -1.74 -13.49 -12.48
N ILE A 193 -1.24 -14.05 -11.38
CA ILE A 193 -0.11 -15.01 -11.38
C ILE A 193 -0.61 -16.42 -11.74
N ARG A 194 -1.67 -16.86 -11.07
CA ARG A 194 -2.24 -18.21 -11.27
C ARG A 194 -2.98 -18.37 -12.60
N GLN A 195 -3.36 -17.25 -13.22
CA GLN A 195 -4.21 -17.21 -14.42
C GLN A 195 -5.54 -17.94 -14.20
N GLU A 196 -6.07 -17.82 -12.98
CA GLU A 196 -7.33 -18.42 -12.54
C GLU A 196 -8.00 -17.55 -11.48
N VAL A 197 -9.33 -17.51 -11.50
CA VAL A 197 -10.16 -16.93 -10.44
C VAL A 197 -10.56 -18.04 -9.49
N ALA A 198 -10.12 -17.97 -8.25
CA ALA A 198 -10.46 -18.92 -7.21
C ALA A 198 -11.93 -18.77 -6.77
N PHE A 199 -12.47 -19.78 -6.11
CA PHE A 199 -13.83 -19.84 -5.53
C PHE A 199 -14.99 -19.74 -6.55
N ARG A 200 -14.70 -19.70 -7.86
CA ARG A 200 -15.72 -19.57 -8.91
C ARG A 200 -16.76 -20.69 -8.92
N GLN A 201 -16.43 -21.87 -8.39
CA GLN A 201 -17.36 -23.00 -8.36
C GLN A 201 -18.46 -22.84 -7.30
N ASN A 202 -18.19 -22.07 -6.24
CA ASN A 202 -19.05 -21.96 -5.08
C ASN A 202 -19.68 -20.55 -4.91
N SER A 203 -19.37 -19.61 -5.83
CA SER A 203 -19.83 -18.22 -5.72
C SER A 203 -20.16 -17.64 -7.08
N GLU A 204 -21.38 -17.10 -7.21
CA GLU A 204 -21.84 -16.45 -8.46
C GLU A 204 -21.03 -15.19 -8.77
N VAL A 205 -20.59 -14.46 -7.75
CA VAL A 205 -19.77 -13.26 -7.96
C VAL A 205 -18.39 -13.62 -8.52
N PHE A 206 -17.76 -14.69 -8.04
CA PHE A 206 -16.48 -15.12 -8.58
C PHE A 206 -16.60 -15.81 -9.94
N LYS A 207 -17.74 -16.43 -10.27
CA LYS A 207 -18.05 -16.81 -11.66
C LYS A 207 -18.11 -15.57 -12.55
N ARG A 208 -18.82 -14.54 -12.10
CA ARG A 208 -18.90 -13.28 -12.82
C ARG A 208 -17.54 -12.59 -12.96
N LEU A 209 -16.75 -12.61 -11.90
CA LEU A 209 -15.36 -12.09 -11.94
C LEU A 209 -14.55 -12.83 -13.01
N ALA A 210 -14.66 -14.15 -13.11
CA ALA A 210 -13.93 -14.93 -14.11
C ALA A 210 -14.34 -14.56 -15.55
N GLU A 211 -15.62 -14.35 -15.80
CA GLU A 211 -16.12 -13.85 -17.09
C GLU A 211 -15.53 -12.47 -17.43
N VAL A 212 -15.61 -11.53 -16.47
CA VAL A 212 -15.12 -10.16 -16.63
C VAL A 212 -13.61 -10.13 -16.80
N ALA A 213 -12.89 -11.03 -16.13
CA ALA A 213 -11.44 -11.15 -16.13
C ALA A 213 -10.85 -11.83 -17.36
N ASN A 214 -11.67 -12.45 -18.22
CA ASN A 214 -11.16 -13.14 -19.39
C ASN A 214 -10.63 -12.16 -20.44
N VAL A 215 -9.32 -12.21 -20.72
CA VAL A 215 -8.65 -11.36 -21.72
C VAL A 215 -9.27 -11.50 -23.13
N ALA A 216 -9.86 -12.66 -23.43
CA ALA A 216 -10.54 -12.88 -24.72
C ALA A 216 -11.76 -11.97 -24.93
N THR A 217 -12.36 -11.43 -23.87
CA THR A 217 -13.49 -10.50 -23.94
C THR A 217 -13.08 -9.05 -24.25
N LEU A 218 -11.78 -8.75 -24.24
CA LEU A 218 -11.27 -7.42 -24.55
C LEU A 218 -11.28 -7.15 -26.05
N THR A 219 -11.57 -5.91 -26.42
CA THR A 219 -11.36 -5.45 -27.79
C THR A 219 -9.85 -5.51 -28.15
N PRO A 220 -9.47 -5.56 -29.43
CA PRO A 220 -8.05 -5.56 -29.83
C PRO A 220 -7.28 -4.36 -29.23
N GLU A 221 -7.89 -3.18 -29.19
CA GLU A 221 -7.32 -1.96 -28.64
C GLU A 221 -7.12 -2.08 -27.11
N GLN A 222 -8.15 -2.53 -26.38
CA GLN A 222 -8.08 -2.77 -24.94
C GLN A 222 -6.99 -3.80 -24.62
N ARG A 223 -6.89 -4.87 -25.41
CA ARG A 223 -5.86 -5.89 -25.23
C ARG A 223 -4.46 -5.33 -25.43
N TYR A 224 -4.25 -4.56 -26.50
CA TYR A 224 -2.96 -3.93 -26.76
C TYR A 224 -2.50 -3.03 -25.59
N HIS A 225 -3.38 -2.15 -25.11
CA HIS A 225 -3.08 -1.28 -23.97
C HIS A 225 -2.87 -2.07 -22.68
N TYR A 226 -3.66 -3.10 -22.44
CA TYR A 226 -3.51 -3.97 -21.27
C TYR A 226 -2.16 -4.71 -21.29
N GLU A 227 -1.76 -5.29 -22.42
CA GLU A 227 -0.47 -6.00 -22.53
C GLU A 227 0.72 -5.04 -22.32
N ALA A 228 0.62 -3.81 -22.82
CA ALA A 228 1.62 -2.77 -22.58
C ALA A 228 1.71 -2.39 -21.10
N ASP A 229 0.56 -2.20 -20.41
CA ASP A 229 0.52 -1.89 -18.97
C ASP A 229 1.09 -3.04 -18.12
N VAL A 230 0.72 -4.28 -18.41
CA VAL A 230 1.28 -5.47 -17.72
C VAL A 230 2.79 -5.57 -17.89
N LYS A 231 3.32 -5.23 -19.06
CA LYS A 231 4.77 -5.20 -19.29
C LYS A 231 5.44 -4.16 -18.40
N ILE A 232 4.90 -2.93 -18.34
CA ILE A 232 5.43 -1.87 -17.46
C ILE A 232 5.44 -2.30 -15.99
N VAL A 233 4.36 -2.95 -15.53
CA VAL A 233 4.29 -3.47 -14.15
C VAL A 233 5.39 -4.48 -13.88
N ARG A 234 5.58 -5.46 -14.77
CA ARG A 234 6.62 -6.49 -14.62
C ARG A 234 8.02 -5.89 -14.62
N ASP A 235 8.30 -4.96 -15.53
CA ASP A 235 9.58 -4.28 -15.61
C ASP A 235 9.86 -3.48 -14.32
N THR A 236 8.87 -2.74 -13.82
CA THR A 236 8.97 -1.99 -12.55
C THR A 236 9.23 -2.92 -11.36
N LEU A 237 8.50 -4.04 -11.25
CA LEU A 237 8.70 -5.00 -10.17
C LEU A 237 10.08 -5.65 -10.22
N ASN A 238 10.60 -5.95 -11.42
CA ASN A 238 11.95 -6.49 -11.60
C ASN A 238 13.02 -5.47 -11.20
N GLN A 239 12.85 -4.19 -11.55
CA GLN A 239 13.76 -3.12 -11.13
C GLN A 239 13.77 -2.94 -9.61
N ILE A 240 12.61 -2.95 -8.97
CA ILE A 240 12.50 -2.86 -7.50
C ILE A 240 13.19 -4.06 -6.84
N ARG A 241 12.99 -5.27 -7.36
CA ARG A 241 13.64 -6.47 -6.84
C ARG A 241 15.16 -6.41 -7.00
N GLY A 242 15.65 -5.97 -8.15
CA GLY A 242 17.08 -5.76 -8.37
C GLY A 242 17.68 -4.75 -7.41
N ALA A 243 17.05 -3.58 -7.25
CA ALA A 243 17.50 -2.56 -6.30
C ALA A 243 17.51 -3.04 -4.85
N TYR A 244 16.55 -3.91 -4.47
CA TYR A 244 16.51 -4.52 -3.13
C TYR A 244 17.69 -5.48 -2.92
N GLN A 245 17.96 -6.36 -3.90
CA GLN A 245 19.10 -7.29 -3.87
C GLN A 245 20.44 -6.55 -3.80
N ASP A 246 20.62 -5.53 -4.65
CA ASP A 246 21.82 -4.68 -4.62
C ASP A 246 21.99 -3.97 -3.27
N GLY A 247 20.88 -3.52 -2.67
CA GLY A 247 20.86 -2.90 -1.34
C GLY A 247 21.28 -3.86 -0.23
N GLU A 248 20.79 -5.10 -0.27
CA GLU A 248 21.12 -6.16 0.68
C GLU A 248 22.60 -6.56 0.57
N GLU A 249 23.10 -6.83 -0.64
CA GLU A 249 24.51 -7.15 -0.87
C GLU A 249 25.45 -6.04 -0.42
N ASN A 250 25.12 -4.77 -0.74
CA ASN A 250 25.92 -3.63 -0.32
C ASN A 250 25.86 -3.42 1.20
N GLY A 251 24.71 -3.68 1.83
CA GLY A 251 24.53 -3.65 3.28
C GLY A 251 25.38 -4.70 3.98
N GLU A 252 25.38 -5.93 3.46
CA GLU A 252 26.19 -7.04 3.99
C GLU A 252 27.71 -6.74 3.89
N LYS A 253 28.18 -6.29 2.70
CA LYS A 253 29.58 -5.91 2.51
C LYS A 253 30.02 -4.81 3.48
N ARG A 254 29.24 -3.74 3.61
CA ARG A 254 29.53 -2.65 4.57
C ARG A 254 29.51 -3.13 6.02
N GLY A 255 28.57 -4.02 6.36
CA GLY A 255 28.48 -4.63 7.69
C GLY A 255 29.71 -5.46 8.02
N LEU A 256 30.17 -6.29 7.06
CA LEU A 256 31.36 -7.12 7.21
C LEU A 256 32.64 -6.27 7.34
N GLU A 257 32.83 -5.26 6.50
CA GLU A 257 33.95 -4.33 6.56
C GLU A 257 33.99 -3.58 7.89
N LYS A 258 32.85 -3.08 8.34
CA LYS A 258 32.75 -2.38 9.63
C LYS A 258 33.02 -3.28 10.79
N GLY A 259 32.45 -4.50 10.82
CA GLY A 259 32.68 -5.48 11.86
C GLY A 259 34.14 -5.93 11.93
N ARG A 260 34.80 -6.09 10.77
CA ARG A 260 36.22 -6.40 10.71
C ARG A 260 37.08 -5.27 11.29
N ALA A 261 36.84 -4.02 10.89
CA ALA A 261 37.56 -2.86 11.38
C ALA A 261 37.37 -2.67 12.90
N GLU A 262 36.16 -2.85 13.41
CA GLU A 262 35.85 -2.80 14.84
C GLU A 262 36.56 -3.94 15.61
N GLY A 263 36.52 -5.16 15.06
CA GLY A 263 37.20 -6.31 15.62
C GLY A 263 38.74 -6.11 15.72
N GLU A 264 39.36 -5.62 14.64
CA GLU A 264 40.79 -5.28 14.62
C GLU A 264 41.14 -4.20 15.66
N GLN A 265 40.29 -3.20 15.86
CA GLN A 265 40.53 -2.19 16.92
C GLN A 265 40.40 -2.77 18.33
N ILE A 266 39.42 -3.64 18.58
CA ILE A 266 39.23 -4.31 19.87
C ILE A 266 40.43 -5.18 20.18
N GLU A 267 40.89 -6.00 19.25
CA GLU A 267 42.06 -6.86 19.44
C GLU A 267 43.34 -6.03 19.64
N ARG A 268 43.50 -4.93 18.91
CA ARG A 268 44.62 -3.99 19.11
C ARG A 268 44.62 -3.40 20.52
N ARG A 269 43.46 -2.96 21.02
CA ARG A 269 43.33 -2.43 22.40
C ARG A 269 43.64 -3.50 23.45
N LYS A 270 43.14 -4.72 23.25
CA LYS A 270 43.45 -5.86 24.17
C LYS A 270 44.96 -6.16 24.20
N SER A 271 45.60 -6.19 23.04
CA SER A 271 47.03 -6.43 22.93
C SER A 271 47.85 -5.35 23.64
N ILE A 272 47.51 -4.08 23.48
CA ILE A 272 48.16 -2.95 24.19
C ILE A 272 47.99 -3.06 25.68
N ARG A 273 46.81 -3.37 26.20
CA ARG A 273 46.56 -3.59 27.63
C ARG A 273 47.36 -4.77 28.20
N MET A 274 47.44 -5.87 27.45
CA MET A 274 48.23 -7.03 27.82
C MET A 274 49.72 -6.69 27.91
N MET A 275 50.27 -5.91 26.97
CA MET A 275 51.66 -5.44 27.01
C MET A 275 51.92 -4.54 28.23
N LEU A 276 50.99 -3.64 28.55
CA LEU A 276 51.07 -2.81 29.76
C LEU A 276 51.05 -3.65 31.02
N SER A 277 50.24 -4.71 31.12
CA SER A 277 50.17 -5.62 32.26
C SER A 277 51.47 -6.45 32.45
N PHE A 278 52.22 -6.69 31.37
CA PHE A 278 53.56 -7.29 31.42
C PHE A 278 54.69 -6.30 31.74
N GLY A 279 54.35 -5.01 32.01
CA GLY A 279 55.34 -4.00 32.41
C GLY A 279 56.12 -3.38 31.24
N ILE A 280 55.65 -3.55 30.01
CA ILE A 280 56.26 -2.90 28.84
C ILE A 280 55.96 -1.39 28.93
N ARG A 281 56.97 -0.54 28.73
CA ARG A 281 56.82 0.92 28.85
C ARG A 281 55.93 1.49 27.78
N PRO A 282 55.06 2.47 28.10
CA PRO A 282 54.15 3.09 27.14
C PRO A 282 54.81 3.65 25.87
N GLU A 283 56.04 4.17 25.98
CA GLU A 283 56.82 4.70 24.88
C GLU A 283 57.20 3.61 23.85
N GLN A 284 57.48 2.41 24.33
CA GLN A 284 57.80 1.25 23.48
C GLN A 284 56.57 0.75 22.73
N ILE A 285 55.43 0.68 23.44
CA ILE A 285 54.13 0.30 22.85
C ILE A 285 53.68 1.33 21.81
N ALA A 286 53.80 2.63 22.13
CA ALA A 286 53.48 3.71 21.22
C ALA A 286 54.29 3.60 19.92
N LYS A 287 55.58 3.31 20.01
CA LYS A 287 56.46 3.10 18.83
C LYS A 287 56.05 1.89 18.00
N GLU A 288 55.75 0.77 18.64
CA GLU A 288 55.36 -0.49 17.99
C GLU A 288 54.07 -0.36 17.20
N TYR A 289 53.05 0.27 17.83
CA TYR A 289 51.72 0.44 17.22
C TYR A 289 51.56 1.72 16.40
N GLY A 290 52.58 2.59 16.32
CA GLY A 290 52.54 3.84 15.57
C GLY A 290 51.48 4.83 16.09
N ILE A 291 51.27 4.89 17.41
CA ILE A 291 50.33 5.76 18.10
C ILE A 291 51.03 6.66 19.13
N SER A 292 50.31 7.65 19.65
CA SER A 292 50.87 8.52 20.68
C SER A 292 50.89 7.83 22.07
N VAL A 293 51.83 8.24 22.95
CA VAL A 293 51.85 7.79 24.34
C VAL A 293 50.58 8.14 25.09
N THR A 294 49.99 9.28 24.77
CA THR A 294 48.69 9.70 25.31
C THR A 294 47.55 8.78 24.89
N GLU A 295 47.57 8.24 23.69
CA GLU A 295 46.61 7.26 23.22
C GLU A 295 46.79 5.90 23.91
N VAL A 296 48.02 5.47 24.18
CA VAL A 296 48.28 4.27 25.00
C VAL A 296 47.75 4.44 26.41
N ALA A 297 47.92 5.62 27.05
CA ALA A 297 47.38 5.91 28.37
C ALA A 297 45.84 5.89 28.37
N HIS A 298 45.20 6.49 27.36
CA HIS A 298 43.74 6.48 27.21
C HIS A 298 43.19 5.05 27.05
N ILE A 299 43.89 4.18 26.31
CA ILE A 299 43.50 2.76 26.14
C ILE A 299 43.64 2.02 27.47
N ALA A 300 44.60 2.38 28.33
CA ALA A 300 44.75 1.79 29.66
C ALA A 300 43.60 2.14 30.62
N GLU A 301 43.07 3.37 30.54
CA GLU A 301 42.05 3.92 31.43
C GLU A 301 40.61 3.66 30.96
N SER A 302 40.38 3.44 29.65
CA SER A 302 39.02 3.20 29.11
C SER A 302 38.55 1.80 29.45
N ASP A 303 37.41 1.64 30.10
CA ASP A 303 36.69 0.37 30.23
C ASP A 303 36.25 -0.15 28.83
N LEU A 304 36.11 -1.48 28.72
CA LEU A 304 35.75 -2.20 27.50
C LEU A 304 34.40 -1.70 26.92
#